data_0c4ad9d67af78522af9dc60225b4027f
#
_entry.id   0c4ad9d67af78522af9dc60225b4027f
#
_cell.length_a   1.000
_cell.length_b   1.000
_cell.length_c   1.000
_cell.angle_alpha   90.00
_cell.angle_beta   90.00
_cell.angle_gamma   90.00
#
_symmetry.space_group_name_H-M   'P 1'
#
loop_
_entity.id
_entity.type
_entity.pdbx_description
1 polymer ?
#
loop_
_entity_poly.entity_id
_entity_poly.type
_entity_poly.pdbx_seq_one_letter_code
_entity_poly.pdbx_strand_id
1 'polypeptide(L)'
;GYLGWVSQGYAVAALDVRGQAGKSQDVGGTSGRTMSGHFIRGLDDALSGRPEKMLFRNVYLDCAQLAGIVMQMPEVDAERVAATGGSQGGALTLACAALEPRIKKAAA
;
A
#
# COMPACT_ATOMS: atom_id res chain seq x y z
N GLY A 1 1.31 15.73 8.40
CA GLY A 1 0.13 15.35 7.63
C GLY A 1 0.26 15.69 6.15
N TYR A 2 -0.69 15.28 5.35
CA TYR A 2 -0.64 15.41 3.89
C TYR A 2 -0.62 16.86 3.40
N LEU A 3 -1.21 17.78 4.17
CA LEU A 3 -1.25 19.21 3.84
C LEU A 3 0.14 19.85 3.74
N GLY A 4 1.12 19.33 4.48
CA GLY A 4 2.50 19.80 4.38
C GLY A 4 3.11 19.57 2.99
N TRP A 5 2.79 18.44 2.37
CA TRP A 5 3.22 18.16 1.01
C TRP A 5 2.46 19.00 -0.01
N VAL A 6 1.14 19.11 0.16
CA VAL A 6 0.30 19.92 -0.72
C VAL A 6 0.71 21.39 -0.73
N SER A 7 1.07 21.94 0.44
CA SER A 7 1.54 23.33 0.55
C SER A 7 2.86 23.59 -0.19
N GLN A 8 3.62 22.54 -0.49
CA GLN A 8 4.86 22.62 -1.25
C GLN A 8 4.67 22.31 -2.75
N GLY A 9 3.45 22.18 -3.20
CA GLY A 9 3.12 21.99 -4.61
C GLY A 9 3.03 20.52 -5.06
N TYR A 10 3.02 19.57 -4.13
CA TYR A 10 2.81 18.17 -4.45
C TYR A 10 1.32 17.81 -4.46
N ALA A 11 0.91 16.96 -5.39
CA ALA A 11 -0.32 16.19 -5.24
C ALA A 11 -0.06 15.01 -4.30
N VAL A 12 -1.04 14.64 -3.50
CA VAL A 12 -0.91 13.52 -2.55
C VAL A 12 -2.02 12.51 -2.80
N ALA A 13 -1.64 11.26 -3.08
CA ALA A 13 -2.54 10.11 -3.08
C ALA A 13 -2.34 9.33 -1.78
N ALA A 14 -3.37 9.28 -0.94
CA ALA A 14 -3.34 8.58 0.33
C ALA A 14 -4.10 7.25 0.22
N LEU A 15 -3.42 6.14 0.49
CA LEU A 15 -4.03 4.82 0.49
C LEU A 15 -4.78 4.56 1.80
N ASP A 16 -6.06 4.27 1.70
CA ASP A 16 -6.84 3.67 2.79
C ASP A 16 -6.70 2.14 2.65
N VAL A 17 -5.89 1.55 3.52
CA VAL A 17 -5.49 0.14 3.43
C VAL A 17 -6.68 -0.79 3.67
N ARG A 18 -6.83 -1.80 2.81
CA ARG A 18 -7.91 -2.79 2.94
C ARG A 18 -7.94 -3.46 4.31
N GLY A 19 -9.13 -3.71 4.84
CA GLY A 19 -9.34 -4.55 6.00
C GLY A 19 -8.84 -4.00 7.34
N GLN A 20 -8.60 -2.68 7.45
CA GLN A 20 -8.08 -2.03 8.66
C GLN A 20 -9.06 -0.99 9.24
N ALA A 21 -10.35 -1.31 9.21
CA ALA A 21 -11.43 -0.50 9.79
C ALA A 21 -11.63 0.89 9.14
N GLY A 22 -10.99 1.19 8.01
CA GLY A 22 -11.28 2.33 7.15
C GLY A 22 -12.47 2.04 6.23
N LYS A 23 -12.53 2.74 5.11
CA LYS A 23 -13.58 2.53 4.09
C LYS A 23 -13.25 1.39 3.13
N SER A 24 -11.97 1.08 2.97
CA SER A 24 -11.52 -0.02 2.11
C SER A 24 -11.72 -1.36 2.78
N GLN A 25 -12.48 -2.23 2.12
CA GLN A 25 -12.78 -3.57 2.62
C GLN A 25 -11.87 -4.62 1.97
N ASP A 26 -11.47 -5.61 2.75
CA ASP A 26 -10.82 -6.80 2.20
C ASP A 26 -11.89 -7.79 1.72
N VAL A 27 -12.11 -7.82 0.41
CA VAL A 27 -13.03 -8.75 -0.24
C VAL A 27 -12.34 -10.03 -0.73
N GLY A 28 -11.03 -10.15 -0.50
CA GLY A 28 -10.19 -11.25 -0.99
C GLY A 28 -10.34 -12.56 -0.23
N GLY A 29 -11.21 -12.62 0.78
CA GLY A 29 -11.43 -13.84 1.57
C GLY A 29 -10.26 -14.22 2.46
N THR A 30 -9.50 -13.23 2.95
CA THR A 30 -8.43 -13.44 3.92
C THR A 30 -8.99 -14.03 5.20
N SER A 31 -8.40 -15.12 5.68
CA SER A 31 -8.79 -15.76 6.93
C SER A 31 -8.19 -15.08 8.16
N GLY A 32 -8.77 -15.35 9.33
CA GLY A 32 -8.30 -14.83 10.62
C GLY A 32 -8.94 -13.51 11.03
N ARG A 33 -8.58 -13.05 12.23
CA ARG A 33 -9.13 -11.84 12.84
C ARG A 33 -8.05 -10.76 12.98
N THR A 34 -8.44 -9.51 12.87
CA THR A 34 -7.54 -8.36 13.12
C THR A 34 -6.91 -8.40 14.51
N MET A 35 -7.64 -8.92 15.53
CA MET A 35 -7.13 -9.08 16.89
C MET A 35 -5.97 -10.08 17.01
N SER A 36 -5.79 -10.96 16.04
CA SER A 36 -4.66 -11.89 15.97
C SER A 36 -3.42 -11.27 15.31
N GLY A 37 -3.51 -9.97 15.02
CA GLY A 37 -2.48 -9.24 14.29
C GLY A 37 -2.74 -9.27 12.77
N HIS A 38 -3.05 -8.11 12.21
CA HIS A 38 -3.34 -8.04 10.77
C HIS A 38 -2.11 -8.35 9.91
N PHE A 39 -0.88 -8.19 10.44
CA PHE A 39 0.35 -8.55 9.73
C PHE A 39 0.45 -10.03 9.38
N ILE A 40 -0.05 -10.89 10.25
CA ILE A 40 0.00 -12.36 10.07
C ILE A 40 -1.33 -12.95 9.61
N ARG A 41 -2.31 -12.10 9.35
CA ARG A 41 -3.64 -12.56 8.94
C ARG A 41 -3.56 -13.29 7.60
N GLY A 42 -3.98 -14.56 7.59
CA GLY A 42 -3.89 -15.45 6.45
C GLY A 42 -2.53 -16.14 6.26
N LEU A 43 -1.62 -16.03 7.24
CA LEU A 43 -0.28 -16.65 7.14
C LEU A 43 -0.34 -18.17 7.02
N ASP A 44 -1.21 -18.84 7.78
CA ASP A 44 -1.34 -20.31 7.72
C ASP A 44 -1.76 -20.78 6.33
N ASP A 45 -2.71 -20.08 5.72
CA ASP A 45 -3.11 -20.35 4.35
C ASP A 45 -1.96 -20.13 3.37
N ALA A 46 -1.21 -19.04 3.54
CA ALA A 46 -0.08 -18.72 2.68
C ALA A 46 1.01 -19.81 2.76
N LEU A 47 1.33 -20.27 3.97
CA LEU A 47 2.30 -21.35 4.19
C LEU A 47 1.82 -22.69 3.64
N SER A 48 0.51 -22.88 3.51
CA SER A 48 -0.10 -24.08 2.90
C SER A 48 -0.22 -23.98 1.37
N GLY A 49 0.44 -23.01 0.74
CA GLY A 49 0.47 -22.86 -0.71
C GLY A 49 -0.60 -21.94 -1.30
N ARG A 50 -1.25 -21.13 -0.45
CA ARG A 50 -2.27 -20.14 -0.87
C ARG A 50 -1.85 -18.72 -0.47
N PRO A 51 -0.76 -18.16 -1.05
CA PRO A 51 -0.25 -16.85 -0.66
C PRO A 51 -1.24 -15.71 -0.90
N GLU A 52 -2.19 -15.87 -1.82
CA GLU A 52 -3.27 -14.89 -2.08
C GLU A 52 -4.21 -14.69 -0.88
N LYS A 53 -4.18 -15.58 0.10
CA LYS A 53 -4.97 -15.48 1.33
C LYS A 53 -4.28 -14.62 2.41
N MET A 54 -3.02 -14.25 2.22
CA MET A 54 -2.31 -13.40 3.17
C MET A 54 -2.66 -11.93 2.95
N LEU A 55 -3.24 -11.28 3.97
CA LEU A 55 -3.71 -9.89 3.89
C LEU A 55 -2.58 -8.96 3.44
N PHE A 56 -1.41 -9.03 4.07
CA PHE A 56 -0.31 -8.10 3.79
C PHE A 56 0.29 -8.25 2.39
N ARG A 57 0.30 -9.45 1.83
CA ARG A 57 0.64 -9.61 0.42
C ARG A 57 -0.30 -8.78 -0.47
N ASN A 58 -1.58 -8.87 -0.20
CA ASN A 58 -2.58 -8.14 -0.98
C ASN A 58 -2.46 -6.63 -0.77
N VAL A 59 -2.17 -6.19 0.45
CA VAL A 59 -1.90 -4.77 0.75
C VAL A 59 -0.68 -4.24 -0.02
N TYR A 60 0.39 -5.01 -0.10
CA TYR A 60 1.56 -4.62 -0.88
C TYR A 60 1.25 -4.48 -2.38
N LEU A 61 0.46 -5.40 -2.92
CA LEU A 61 0.00 -5.31 -4.30
C LEU A 61 -0.91 -4.10 -4.54
N ASP A 62 -1.77 -3.77 -3.57
CA ASP A 62 -2.60 -2.57 -3.64
C ASP A 62 -1.76 -1.29 -3.72
N CYS A 63 -0.66 -1.21 -2.95
CA CYS A 63 0.26 -0.09 -3.00
C CYS A 63 0.86 0.09 -4.41
N ALA A 64 1.33 -0.99 -5.01
CA ALA A 64 1.88 -0.96 -6.37
C ALA A 64 0.81 -0.59 -7.41
N GLN A 65 -0.40 -1.12 -7.24
CA GLN A 65 -1.52 -0.81 -8.13
C GLN A 65 -1.92 0.67 -8.03
N LEU A 66 -2.01 1.21 -6.82
CA LEU A 66 -2.28 2.64 -6.63
C LEU A 66 -1.21 3.50 -7.30
N ALA A 67 0.06 3.16 -7.13
CA ALA A 67 1.15 3.88 -7.80
C ALA A 67 0.99 3.88 -9.32
N GLY A 68 0.65 2.74 -9.91
CA GLY A 68 0.38 2.62 -11.34
C GLY A 68 -0.80 3.49 -11.80
N ILE A 69 -1.88 3.53 -11.02
CA ILE A 69 -3.04 4.38 -11.31
C ILE A 69 -2.65 5.86 -11.26
N VAL A 70 -1.95 6.28 -10.20
CA VAL A 70 -1.50 7.66 -10.02
C VAL A 70 -0.61 8.12 -11.18
N MET A 71 0.31 7.26 -11.63
CA MET A 71 1.21 7.56 -12.75
C MET A 71 0.50 7.72 -14.08
N GLN A 72 -0.72 7.20 -14.23
CA GLN A 72 -1.53 7.34 -15.45
C GLN A 72 -2.43 8.57 -15.43
N MET A 73 -2.53 9.27 -14.31
CA MET A 73 -3.38 10.46 -14.21
C MET A 73 -2.76 11.61 -15.00
N PRO A 74 -3.55 12.35 -15.80
CA PRO A 74 -3.03 13.41 -16.66
C PRO A 74 -2.41 14.59 -15.87
N GLU A 75 -2.81 14.77 -14.62
CA GLU A 75 -2.28 15.82 -13.73
C GLU A 75 -0.95 15.45 -13.09
N VAL A 76 -0.49 14.21 -13.26
CA VAL A 76 0.70 13.67 -12.59
C VAL A 76 1.85 13.53 -13.57
N ASP A 77 3.02 14.04 -13.18
CA ASP A 77 4.27 13.73 -13.85
C ASP A 77 4.78 12.39 -13.32
N ALA A 78 4.64 11.34 -14.14
CA ALA A 78 5.02 9.97 -13.77
C ALA A 78 6.52 9.82 -13.43
N GLU A 79 7.38 10.73 -13.91
CA GLU A 79 8.81 10.71 -13.58
C GLU A 79 9.11 11.33 -12.20
N ARG A 80 8.14 11.95 -11.55
CA ARG A 80 8.30 12.65 -10.27
C ARG A 80 7.34 12.13 -9.21
N VAL A 81 7.12 10.82 -9.17
CA VAL A 81 6.31 10.15 -8.16
C VAL A 81 7.24 9.55 -7.09
N ALA A 82 6.91 9.81 -5.83
CA ALA A 82 7.61 9.27 -4.68
C ALA A 82 6.64 8.61 -3.71
N ALA A 83 7.12 7.69 -2.90
CA ALA A 83 6.36 7.06 -1.84
C ALA A 83 6.87 7.50 -0.46
N THR A 84 5.97 7.69 0.50
CA THR A 84 6.33 8.00 1.89
C THR A 84 5.30 7.46 2.86
N GLY A 85 5.75 7.13 4.07
CA GLY A 85 4.87 6.67 5.12
C GLY A 85 5.63 6.38 6.41
N GLY A 86 4.93 6.41 7.54
CA GLY A 86 5.51 6.13 8.85
C GLY A 86 5.04 4.78 9.41
N SER A 87 5.86 4.10 10.22
CA SER A 87 5.52 2.82 10.86
C SER A 87 5.07 1.76 9.83
N GLN A 88 3.85 1.25 9.92
CA GLN A 88 3.27 0.37 8.90
C GLN A 88 3.35 0.99 7.50
N GLY A 89 3.05 2.29 7.38
CA GLY A 89 3.18 3.03 6.12
C GLY A 89 4.62 3.07 5.60
N GLY A 90 5.62 3.04 6.47
CA GLY A 90 7.02 2.90 6.09
C GLY A 90 7.30 1.56 5.41
N ALA A 91 6.81 0.46 5.98
CA ALA A 91 6.91 -0.86 5.36
C ALA A 91 6.22 -0.90 3.99
N LEU A 92 5.03 -0.29 3.90
CA LEU A 92 4.29 -0.19 2.63
C LEU A 92 5.03 0.67 1.59
N THR A 93 5.70 1.72 2.04
CA THR A 93 6.55 2.58 1.19
C THR A 93 7.67 1.78 0.54
N LEU A 94 8.38 0.97 1.33
CA LEU A 94 9.47 0.12 0.81
C LEU A 94 8.93 -0.96 -0.14
N ALA A 95 7.83 -1.59 0.22
CA ALA A 95 7.19 -2.59 -0.64
C ALA A 95 6.71 -1.97 -1.96
N CYS A 96 6.10 -0.79 -1.91
CA CYS A 96 5.64 -0.06 -3.08
C CYS A 96 6.81 0.25 -4.03
N ALA A 97 7.92 0.78 -3.51
CA ALA A 97 9.10 1.10 -4.30
C ALA A 97 9.78 -0.15 -4.90
N ALA A 98 9.75 -1.27 -4.18
CA ALA A 98 10.29 -2.54 -4.66
C ALA A 98 9.44 -3.15 -5.78
N LEU A 99 8.11 -3.02 -5.68
CA LEU A 99 7.17 -3.61 -6.65
C LEU A 99 6.91 -2.70 -7.86
N GLU A 100 7.15 -1.39 -7.72
CA GLU A 100 7.00 -0.41 -8.80
C GLU A 100 8.33 0.33 -9.03
N PRO A 101 9.19 -0.19 -9.93
CA PRO A 101 10.55 0.36 -10.14
C PRO A 101 10.59 1.80 -10.68
N ARG A 102 9.48 2.32 -11.17
CA ARG A 102 9.37 3.73 -11.61
C ARG A 102 9.38 4.71 -10.44
N ILE A 103 9.08 4.25 -9.21
CA ILE A 103 9.27 5.04 -8.00
C ILE A 103 10.76 5.06 -7.67
N LYS A 104 11.38 6.23 -7.77
CA LYS A 104 12.83 6.40 -7.56
C LYS A 104 13.17 7.03 -6.22
N LYS A 105 12.19 7.49 -5.46
CA LYS A 105 12.36 8.08 -4.14
C LYS A 105 11.33 7.50 -3.18
N ALA A 106 11.81 7.00 -2.06
CA ALA A 106 10.99 6.45 -1.00
C ALA A 106 11.54 6.91 0.35
N ALA A 107 10.64 7.39 1.20
CA ALA A 107 10.97 7.83 2.57
C ALA A 107 10.08 7.08 3.56
N ALA A 108 10.66 6.09 4.26
CA ALA A 108 10.01 5.24 5.26
C ALA A 108 10.26 5.75 6.67
#